data_d5843ddb2fe24ed60be10f6c286c46c4
#
_entry.id   d5843ddb2fe24ed60be10f6c286c46c4
#
_cell.length_a   1.000
_cell.length_b   1.000
_cell.length_c   1.000
_cell.angle_alpha   90.00
_cell.angle_beta   90.00
_cell.angle_gamma   90.00
#
_symmetry.space_group_name_H-M   'P 1'
#
loop_
_entity.id
_entity.type
_entity.pdbx_description
1 polymer ?
#
loop_
_entity_poly.entity_id
_entity_poly.type
_entity_poly.pdbx_seq_one_letter_code
_entity_poly.pdbx_strand_id
1 'polypeptide(L)'
;MSRDTDFVFTFARPIGVSDVLDALGAAGWVPDDMGSITYHIDLEDGDAQQRPMDEFPAAVAELEQGVAAGHISTIMLTWRDTGTGGSFFFYPSGDRLMLAPILNTRTRADHPDFLDLEWYMSRLLGPLAGIGLTGVETTDLA
;
A
#
# COMPACT_ATOMS: atom_id res chain seq x y z
N MET A 1 -20.07 1.74 11.18
CA MET A 1 -19.99 0.40 10.59
C MET A 1 -18.66 0.25 9.85
N SER A 2 -17.91 -0.78 10.16
CA SER A 2 -16.64 -0.99 9.46
C SER A 2 -16.89 -1.56 8.06
N ARG A 3 -16.07 -1.12 7.11
CA ARG A 3 -16.09 -1.61 5.74
C ARG A 3 -15.00 -2.68 5.59
N ASP A 4 -15.37 -3.79 5.02
CA ASP A 4 -14.43 -4.86 4.74
C ASP A 4 -13.98 -4.76 3.27
N THR A 5 -12.87 -4.07 3.05
CA THR A 5 -12.40 -3.73 1.70
C THR A 5 -10.90 -3.93 1.61
N ASP A 6 -10.46 -4.63 0.59
CA ASP A 6 -9.05 -4.78 0.29
C ASP A 6 -8.78 -5.00 -1.20
N PHE A 7 -7.52 -4.79 -1.59
CA PHE A 7 -6.98 -5.15 -2.90
C PHE A 7 -5.79 -6.07 -2.65
N VAL A 8 -5.78 -7.26 -3.25
CA VAL A 8 -4.67 -8.20 -3.18
C VAL A 8 -4.03 -8.32 -4.54
N PHE A 9 -2.74 -7.97 -4.63
CA PHE A 9 -1.96 -8.00 -5.86
C PHE A 9 -0.98 -9.18 -5.79
N THR A 10 -0.93 -9.99 -6.85
CA THR A 10 -0.05 -11.15 -6.95
C THR A 10 0.95 -10.94 -8.08
N PHE A 11 2.21 -11.31 -7.83
CA PHE A 11 3.32 -11.15 -8.78
C PHE A 11 3.85 -12.50 -9.23
N ALA A 12 4.40 -12.56 -10.44
CA ALA A 12 4.95 -13.78 -11.03
C ALA A 12 6.15 -14.33 -10.24
N ARG A 13 6.84 -13.44 -9.51
CA ARG A 13 8.02 -13.75 -8.70
C ARG A 13 8.08 -12.82 -7.51
N PRO A 14 8.87 -13.14 -6.47
CA PRO A 14 9.05 -12.21 -5.36
C PRO A 14 9.57 -10.86 -5.81
N ILE A 15 8.97 -9.79 -5.29
CA ILE A 15 9.32 -8.39 -5.58
C ILE A 15 9.76 -7.74 -4.29
N GLY A 16 10.86 -6.99 -4.34
CA GLY A 16 11.36 -6.27 -3.18
C GLY A 16 10.49 -5.08 -2.80
N VAL A 17 10.54 -4.70 -1.53
CA VAL A 17 9.83 -3.52 -1.02
C VAL A 17 10.23 -2.28 -1.82
N SER A 18 11.53 -2.07 -2.07
CA SER A 18 12.04 -0.94 -2.84
C SER A 18 11.45 -0.89 -4.23
N ASP A 19 11.35 -2.04 -4.93
CA ASP A 19 10.82 -2.09 -6.29
C ASP A 19 9.37 -1.64 -6.34
N VAL A 20 8.56 -2.08 -5.37
CA VAL A 20 7.15 -1.67 -5.26
C VAL A 20 7.05 -0.18 -4.98
N LEU A 21 7.79 0.31 -3.99
CA LEU A 21 7.72 1.71 -3.58
C LEU A 21 8.25 2.65 -4.65
N ASP A 22 9.29 2.26 -5.38
CA ASP A 22 9.81 3.04 -6.50
C ASP A 22 8.77 3.13 -7.64
N ALA A 23 8.13 2.01 -7.98
CA ALA A 23 7.12 1.97 -9.03
C ALA A 23 5.90 2.82 -8.66
N LEU A 24 5.41 2.68 -7.44
CA LEU A 24 4.25 3.45 -6.95
C LEU A 24 4.60 4.93 -6.83
N GLY A 25 5.79 5.25 -6.31
CA GLY A 25 6.26 6.63 -6.18
C GLY A 25 6.38 7.35 -7.51
N ALA A 26 6.90 6.68 -8.53
CA ALA A 26 7.01 7.24 -9.87
C ALA A 26 5.64 7.56 -10.48
N ALA A 27 4.61 6.81 -10.10
CA ALA A 27 3.24 7.05 -10.58
C ALA A 27 2.55 8.20 -9.85
N GLY A 28 2.92 8.47 -8.59
CA GLY A 28 2.31 9.55 -7.82
C GLY A 28 1.86 9.16 -6.41
N TRP A 29 2.14 7.95 -5.95
CA TRP A 29 1.89 7.54 -4.57
C TRP A 29 3.01 8.05 -3.68
N VAL A 30 2.65 8.73 -2.60
CA VAL A 30 3.61 9.35 -1.68
C VAL A 30 3.41 8.83 -0.26
N PRO A 31 4.50 8.68 0.52
CA PRO A 31 4.41 8.17 1.90
C PRO A 31 4.02 9.27 2.90
N ASP A 32 3.07 10.11 2.52
CA ASP A 32 2.66 11.27 3.30
C ASP A 32 1.40 10.96 4.10
N ASP A 33 1.55 10.75 5.41
CA ASP A 33 0.46 10.62 6.35
C ASP A 33 0.50 11.84 7.28
N MET A 34 -0.23 12.88 6.92
CA MET A 34 -0.30 14.15 7.65
C MET A 34 1.08 14.77 7.92
N GLY A 35 1.97 14.71 6.93
CA GLY A 35 3.31 15.29 6.99
C GLY A 35 4.41 14.37 7.50
N SER A 36 4.07 13.14 7.83
CA SER A 36 5.02 12.14 8.33
C SER A 36 4.87 10.82 7.59
N ILE A 37 5.94 10.01 7.61
CA ILE A 37 5.89 8.62 7.14
C ILE A 37 5.41 7.76 8.30
N THR A 38 4.34 7.00 8.11
CA THR A 38 3.82 6.06 9.12
C THR A 38 3.93 4.64 8.59
N TYR A 39 4.60 3.76 9.35
CA TYR A 39 4.87 2.40 8.89
C TYR A 39 5.03 1.44 10.08
N HIS A 40 4.94 0.13 9.79
CA HIS A 40 5.20 -0.95 10.75
C HIS A 40 6.27 -1.87 10.17
N ILE A 41 7.29 -2.19 10.95
CA ILE A 41 8.30 -3.18 10.57
C ILE A 41 7.75 -4.58 10.79
N ASP A 42 7.02 -4.77 11.89
CA ASP A 42 6.33 -6.01 12.25
C ASP A 42 4.90 -5.64 12.67
N LEU A 43 3.94 -5.97 11.80
CA LEU A 43 2.54 -5.61 12.02
C LEU A 43 1.96 -6.29 13.26
N GLU A 44 2.40 -7.53 13.58
CA GLU A 44 1.81 -8.30 14.68
C GLU A 44 2.32 -7.86 16.05
N ASP A 45 3.64 -7.65 16.18
CA ASP A 45 4.30 -7.40 17.47
C ASP A 45 4.91 -6.00 17.60
N GLY A 46 4.92 -5.24 16.51
CA GLY A 46 5.55 -3.92 16.49
C GLY A 46 4.57 -2.78 16.58
N ASP A 47 5.00 -1.69 17.22
CA ASP A 47 4.26 -0.45 17.21
C ASP A 47 4.45 0.29 15.89
N ALA A 48 3.51 1.19 15.57
CA ALA A 48 3.67 2.09 14.44
C ALA A 48 4.89 2.97 14.63
N GLN A 49 5.69 3.09 13.58
CA GLN A 49 6.85 3.98 13.53
C GLN A 49 6.48 5.24 12.75
N GLN A 50 7.09 6.35 13.10
CA GLN A 50 6.95 7.59 12.35
C GLN A 50 8.33 8.18 12.08
N ARG A 51 8.50 8.73 10.87
CA ARG A 51 9.70 9.44 10.46
C ARG A 51 9.35 10.70 9.66
N PRO A 52 10.22 11.72 9.67
CA PRO A 52 10.10 12.82 8.72
C PRO A 52 10.18 12.33 7.27
N MET A 53 9.57 13.06 6.34
CA MET A 53 9.52 12.68 4.92
C MET A 53 10.91 12.51 4.29
N ASP A 54 11.90 13.29 4.72
CA ASP A 54 13.27 13.22 4.19
C ASP A 54 14.02 11.97 4.66
N GLU A 55 13.46 11.19 5.58
CA GLU A 55 14.03 9.93 6.05
C GLU A 55 13.37 8.71 5.39
N PHE A 56 12.73 8.88 4.26
CA PHE A 56 12.09 7.79 3.53
C PHE A 56 13.04 6.61 3.23
N PRO A 57 14.29 6.84 2.79
CA PRO A 57 15.22 5.71 2.57
C PRO A 57 15.46 4.87 3.80
N ALA A 58 15.50 5.47 4.99
CA ALA A 58 15.66 4.73 6.24
C ALA A 58 14.42 3.88 6.54
N ALA A 59 13.22 4.42 6.31
CA ALA A 59 11.97 3.67 6.48
C ALA A 59 11.93 2.46 5.54
N VAL A 60 12.32 2.64 4.28
CA VAL A 60 12.36 1.54 3.29
C VAL A 60 13.30 0.44 3.74
N ALA A 61 14.49 0.79 4.22
CA ALA A 61 15.47 -0.18 4.71
C ALA A 61 14.92 -1.00 5.89
N GLU A 62 14.21 -0.34 6.80
CA GLU A 62 13.58 -1.03 7.93
C GLU A 62 12.46 -1.97 7.49
N LEU A 63 11.66 -1.57 6.51
CA LEU A 63 10.61 -2.43 5.94
C LEU A 63 11.21 -3.68 5.30
N GLU A 64 12.30 -3.51 4.54
CA GLU A 64 13.00 -4.63 3.92
C GLU A 64 13.55 -5.60 4.96
N GLN A 65 14.09 -5.07 6.06
CA GLN A 65 14.57 -5.90 7.17
C GLN A 65 13.43 -6.69 7.81
N GLY A 66 12.28 -6.06 8.02
CA GLY A 66 11.10 -6.72 8.57
C GLY A 66 10.64 -7.88 7.69
N VAL A 67 10.53 -7.67 6.40
CA VAL A 67 10.15 -8.71 5.43
C VAL A 67 11.18 -9.84 5.43
N ALA A 68 12.47 -9.52 5.42
CA ALA A 68 13.55 -10.52 5.45
C ALA A 68 13.54 -11.33 6.75
N ALA A 69 13.09 -10.75 7.85
CA ALA A 69 12.96 -11.43 9.13
C ALA A 69 11.68 -12.29 9.25
N GLY A 70 10.84 -12.31 8.21
CA GLY A 70 9.60 -13.08 8.20
C GLY A 70 8.39 -12.35 8.72
N HIS A 71 8.44 -11.03 8.84
CA HIS A 71 7.33 -10.22 9.34
C HIS A 71 6.52 -9.61 8.21
N ILE A 72 5.23 -9.34 8.47
CA ILE A 72 4.41 -8.50 7.60
C ILE A 72 4.72 -7.05 7.94
N SER A 73 5.23 -6.29 6.97
CA SER A 73 5.55 -4.88 7.13
C SER A 73 4.53 -4.03 6.39
N THR A 74 4.21 -2.85 6.92
CA THR A 74 3.23 -1.96 6.30
C THR A 74 3.73 -0.54 6.19
N ILE A 75 3.24 0.19 5.19
CA ILE A 75 3.47 1.63 5.07
C ILE A 75 2.20 2.30 4.56
N MET A 76 1.91 3.50 5.08
CA MET A 76 0.84 4.34 4.58
C MET A 76 1.29 5.09 3.34
N LEU A 77 0.53 4.99 2.26
CA LEU A 77 0.76 5.80 1.05
C LEU A 77 -0.55 6.49 0.66
N THR A 78 -0.42 7.69 0.11
CA THR A 78 -1.54 8.45 -0.43
C THR A 78 -1.24 8.91 -1.85
N TRP A 79 -2.29 9.11 -2.63
CA TRP A 79 -2.15 9.61 -3.99
C TRP A 79 -2.00 11.13 -3.99
N ARG A 80 -0.77 11.61 -4.31
CA ARG A 80 -0.44 13.03 -4.47
C ARG A 80 -1.09 13.89 -3.38
N ASP A 81 -1.85 14.92 -3.79
CA ASP A 81 -2.45 15.91 -2.88
C ASP A 81 -3.87 15.56 -2.45
N THR A 82 -4.32 14.33 -2.68
CA THR A 82 -5.71 13.94 -2.38
C THR A 82 -5.92 13.48 -0.95
N GLY A 83 -4.88 13.01 -0.28
CA GLY A 83 -4.99 12.35 1.00
C GLY A 83 -5.65 10.96 0.91
N THR A 84 -6.02 10.52 -0.29
CA THR A 84 -6.66 9.22 -0.51
C THR A 84 -5.62 8.12 -0.69
N GLY A 85 -5.77 7.05 0.06
CA GLY A 85 -4.85 5.92 -0.01
C GLY A 85 -5.11 4.94 1.11
N GLY A 86 -4.05 4.39 1.70
CA GLY A 86 -4.19 3.45 2.80
C GLY A 86 -2.89 2.76 3.16
N SER A 87 -3.04 1.65 3.86
CA SER A 87 -1.92 0.79 4.26
C SER A 87 -1.59 -0.20 3.17
N PHE A 88 -0.34 -0.24 2.77
CA PHE A 88 0.20 -1.25 1.86
C PHE A 88 0.95 -2.28 2.70
N PHE A 89 0.56 -3.55 2.55
CA PHE A 89 1.08 -4.67 3.34
C PHE A 89 2.05 -5.48 2.49
N PHE A 90 3.30 -5.60 2.97
CA PHE A 90 4.33 -6.42 2.33
C PHE A 90 4.46 -7.73 3.08
N TYR A 91 4.28 -8.84 2.37
CA TYR A 91 4.34 -10.18 2.96
C TYR A 91 5.73 -10.80 2.79
N PRO A 92 6.16 -11.66 3.74
CA PRO A 92 7.46 -12.30 3.65
C PRO A 92 7.70 -13.11 2.39
N SER A 93 6.63 -13.69 1.79
CA SER A 93 6.74 -14.41 0.53
C SER A 93 7.22 -13.54 -0.63
N GLY A 94 6.98 -12.24 -0.57
CA GLY A 94 7.41 -11.27 -1.58
C GLY A 94 6.59 -11.26 -2.86
N ASP A 95 5.73 -12.24 -3.09
CA ASP A 95 4.91 -12.34 -4.31
C ASP A 95 3.51 -11.78 -4.16
N ARG A 96 3.23 -11.15 -3.03
CA ARG A 96 1.90 -10.61 -2.71
C ARG A 96 2.01 -9.27 -2.00
N LEU A 97 1.15 -8.34 -2.42
CA LEU A 97 1.00 -7.02 -1.84
C LEU A 97 -0.49 -6.80 -1.57
N MET A 98 -0.83 -6.24 -0.43
CA MET A 98 -2.22 -5.91 -0.14
C MET A 98 -2.36 -4.41 0.13
N LEU A 99 -3.46 -3.81 -0.31
CA LEU A 99 -3.85 -2.46 0.05
C LEU A 99 -5.14 -2.50 0.84
N ALA A 100 -5.13 -1.89 2.04
CA ALA A 100 -6.33 -1.56 2.80
C ALA A 100 -6.63 -0.06 2.57
N PRO A 101 -7.67 0.30 1.79
CA PRO A 101 -7.90 1.69 1.38
C PRO A 101 -8.65 2.48 2.46
N ILE A 102 -7.97 2.77 3.56
CA ILE A 102 -8.57 3.32 4.79
C ILE A 102 -8.41 4.84 4.94
N LEU A 103 -7.65 5.50 4.07
CA LEU A 103 -7.40 6.95 4.17
C LEU A 103 -8.22 7.69 3.12
N ASN A 104 -9.08 8.62 3.57
CA ASN A 104 -9.92 9.44 2.71
C ASN A 104 -10.52 8.61 1.56
N THR A 105 -11.23 7.56 1.93
CA THR A 105 -11.72 6.52 1.01
C THR A 105 -12.61 7.10 -0.09
N ARG A 106 -12.30 6.73 -1.34
CA ARG A 106 -13.11 7.12 -2.50
C ARG A 106 -14.23 6.13 -2.71
N THR A 107 -15.46 6.62 -2.63
CA THR A 107 -16.67 5.82 -2.88
C THR A 107 -17.37 6.28 -4.15
N ARG A 108 -18.20 5.41 -4.71
CA ARG A 108 -18.97 5.72 -5.91
C ARG A 108 -20.00 6.80 -5.62
N ALA A 109 -20.14 7.77 -6.53
CA ALA A 109 -21.13 8.84 -6.40
C ALA A 109 -22.56 8.30 -6.46
N ASP A 110 -22.78 7.26 -7.29
CA ASP A 110 -24.11 6.64 -7.48
C ASP A 110 -24.44 5.60 -6.42
N HIS A 111 -23.42 5.05 -5.72
CA HIS A 111 -23.57 4.05 -4.67
C HIS A 111 -22.52 4.28 -3.58
N PRO A 112 -22.77 5.21 -2.63
CA PRO A 112 -21.74 5.61 -1.66
C PRO A 112 -21.32 4.51 -0.68
N ASP A 113 -22.04 3.40 -0.60
CA ASP A 113 -21.66 2.25 0.23
C ASP A 113 -20.54 1.43 -0.38
N PHE A 114 -20.23 1.66 -1.66
CA PHE A 114 -19.21 0.90 -2.40
C PHE A 114 -18.06 1.78 -2.82
N LEU A 115 -16.88 1.15 -2.88
CA LEU A 115 -15.63 1.79 -3.27
C LEU A 115 -15.66 2.16 -4.75
N ASP A 116 -15.04 3.27 -5.11
CA ASP A 116 -14.77 3.61 -6.51
C ASP A 116 -13.54 2.82 -6.98
N LEU A 117 -13.77 1.57 -7.36
CA LEU A 117 -12.70 0.64 -7.77
C LEU A 117 -11.88 1.19 -8.93
N GLU A 118 -12.53 1.84 -9.90
CA GLU A 118 -11.85 2.39 -11.07
C GLU A 118 -10.82 3.44 -10.66
N TRP A 119 -11.14 4.29 -9.69
CA TRP A 119 -10.21 5.31 -9.21
C TRP A 119 -8.91 4.67 -8.71
N TYR A 120 -9.02 3.61 -7.90
CA TYR A 120 -7.86 2.91 -7.36
C TYR A 120 -7.11 2.13 -8.44
N MET A 121 -7.84 1.35 -9.25
CA MET A 121 -7.24 0.48 -10.24
C MET A 121 -6.50 1.25 -11.33
N SER A 122 -7.04 2.40 -11.75
CA SER A 122 -6.38 3.23 -12.76
C SER A 122 -5.04 3.81 -12.28
N ARG A 123 -4.82 3.86 -10.97
CA ARG A 123 -3.60 4.40 -10.35
C ARG A 123 -2.62 3.32 -9.86
N LEU A 124 -3.09 2.09 -9.75
CA LEU A 124 -2.30 0.98 -9.22
C LEU A 124 -1.84 0.00 -10.29
N LEU A 125 -2.67 -0.31 -11.29
CA LEU A 125 -2.36 -1.34 -12.27
C LEU A 125 -1.14 -1.01 -13.13
N GLY A 126 -1.05 0.20 -13.65
CA GLY A 126 0.06 0.60 -14.50
C GLY A 126 1.43 0.39 -13.85
N PRO A 127 1.69 1.03 -12.70
CA PRO A 127 2.97 0.86 -12.03
C PRO A 127 3.26 -0.59 -11.60
N LEU A 128 2.26 -1.31 -11.11
CA LEU A 128 2.47 -2.69 -10.65
C LEU A 128 2.64 -3.67 -11.82
N ALA A 129 1.95 -3.45 -12.94
CA ALA A 129 2.15 -4.25 -14.14
C ALA A 129 3.59 -4.15 -14.64
N GLY A 130 4.21 -3.00 -14.51
CA GLY A 130 5.60 -2.79 -14.93
C GLY A 130 6.62 -3.59 -14.12
N ILE A 131 6.26 -4.10 -12.96
CA ILE A 131 7.14 -4.91 -12.12
C ILE A 131 6.69 -6.36 -11.95
N GLY A 132 5.78 -6.84 -12.82
CA GLY A 132 5.44 -8.25 -12.90
C GLY A 132 4.14 -8.67 -12.26
N LEU A 133 3.18 -7.76 -12.13
CA LEU A 133 1.85 -8.09 -11.63
C LEU A 133 1.18 -9.13 -12.54
N THR A 134 0.65 -10.20 -11.96
CA THR A 134 -0.05 -11.26 -12.67
C THR A 134 -1.51 -11.40 -12.28
N GLY A 135 -1.91 -10.85 -11.16
CA GLY A 135 -3.30 -10.97 -10.73
C GLY A 135 -3.68 -9.93 -9.68
N VAL A 136 -4.95 -9.61 -9.64
CA VAL A 136 -5.52 -8.73 -8.61
C VAL A 136 -6.88 -9.27 -8.19
N GLU A 137 -7.11 -9.31 -6.89
CA GLU A 137 -8.41 -9.62 -6.31
C GLU A 137 -8.85 -8.44 -5.44
N THR A 138 -10.12 -8.10 -5.54
CA THR A 138 -10.68 -7.03 -4.72
C THR A 138 -11.88 -7.55 -3.94
N THR A 139 -12.03 -7.07 -2.72
CA THR A 139 -13.19 -7.31 -1.88
C THR A 139 -13.72 -5.96 -1.43
N ASP A 140 -15.03 -5.75 -1.57
CA ASP A 140 -15.69 -4.53 -1.12
C ASP A 140 -17.07 -4.88 -0.58
N LEU A 141 -17.15 -4.99 0.73
CA LEU A 141 -18.39 -5.34 1.44
C LEU A 141 -18.90 -4.13 2.21
N ALA A 142 -20.10 -3.72 1.85
CA ALA A 142 -20.76 -2.59 2.49
C ALA A 142 -21.21 -2.91 3.93
#